data_47937ed7456eecbbfc5faf7eda62f420
#
_entry.id   47937ed7456eecbbfc5faf7eda62f420
#
_cell.length_a   1.000
_cell.length_b   1.000
_cell.length_c   1.000
_cell.angle_alpha   90.00
_cell.angle_beta   90.00
_cell.angle_gamma   90.00
#
_symmetry.space_group_name_H-M   'P 1'
#
loop_
_entity.id
_entity.type
_entity.pdbx_description
1 polymer ?
#
loop_
_entity_poly.entity_id
_entity_poly.type
_entity_poly.pdbx_seq_one_letter_code
_entity_poly.pdbx_strand_id
1 'polypeptide(L)'
;VLTHMLLESAPEIPVLFLDTVHHFAETYAYRDQIADGWKLNLINLRAAEPEPGLWRESTDRCCAVHKVGPLFAALEQYDVWFTALRREQSPSRANLQEVEPFRLPSGKIIQRVSPLASWTTRDVWSYAKEHSIPLMPLYDVGYTSIGCEPCTSLPLDPNNPRSGRWQGQKLECGIHIQAK
;
A
#
# COMPACT_ATOMS: atom_id res chain seq x y z
N VAL A 1 7.70 -7.31 -4.28
CA VAL A 1 7.52 -8.75 -4.05
C VAL A 1 6.18 -9.19 -4.63
N LEU A 2 5.02 -8.81 -4.04
CA LEU A 2 3.72 -9.29 -4.53
C LEU A 2 3.52 -9.06 -6.04
N THR A 3 3.78 -7.85 -6.53
CA THR A 3 3.65 -7.52 -7.96
C THR A 3 4.53 -8.45 -8.82
N HIS A 4 5.78 -8.69 -8.41
CA HIS A 4 6.69 -9.61 -9.11
C HIS A 4 6.10 -11.02 -9.20
N MET A 5 5.61 -11.57 -8.08
CA MET A 5 4.99 -12.89 -8.04
C MET A 5 3.75 -12.99 -8.94
N LEU A 6 2.92 -11.96 -8.97
CA LEU A 6 1.70 -11.96 -9.78
C LEU A 6 2.00 -11.88 -11.28
N LEU A 7 3.04 -11.15 -11.67
CA LEU A 7 3.43 -11.03 -13.09
C LEU A 7 3.91 -12.35 -13.71
N GLU A 8 4.45 -13.26 -12.92
CA GLU A 8 4.83 -14.60 -13.40
C GLU A 8 3.62 -15.40 -13.92
N SER A 9 2.45 -15.18 -13.33
CA SER A 9 1.22 -15.91 -13.68
C SER A 9 0.20 -15.06 -14.44
N ALA A 10 0.25 -13.75 -14.30
CA ALA A 10 -0.71 -12.82 -14.87
C ALA A 10 -0.01 -11.50 -15.28
N PRO A 11 0.78 -11.49 -16.37
CA PRO A 11 1.59 -10.34 -16.78
C PRO A 11 0.78 -9.08 -17.10
N GLU A 12 -0.47 -9.23 -17.49
CA GLU A 12 -1.38 -8.13 -17.81
C GLU A 12 -2.22 -7.63 -16.60
N ILE A 13 -1.95 -8.17 -15.39
CA ILE A 13 -2.72 -7.78 -14.21
C ILE A 13 -2.65 -6.26 -13.97
N PRO A 14 -3.79 -5.56 -13.77
CA PRO A 14 -3.75 -4.14 -13.45
C PRO A 14 -3.07 -3.88 -12.11
N VAL A 15 -2.10 -2.98 -12.12
CA VAL A 15 -1.40 -2.52 -10.90
C VAL A 15 -1.90 -1.13 -10.55
N LEU A 16 -2.66 -1.02 -9.47
CA LEU A 16 -3.27 0.23 -9.03
C LEU A 16 -2.29 1.01 -8.15
N PHE A 17 -1.82 2.15 -8.60
CA PHE A 17 -1.00 3.07 -7.82
C PHE A 17 -1.83 4.23 -7.29
N LEU A 18 -1.88 4.37 -5.97
CA LEU A 18 -2.60 5.47 -5.30
C LEU A 18 -1.73 6.73 -5.30
N ASP A 19 -1.89 7.58 -6.29
CA ASP A 19 -1.23 8.89 -6.33
C ASP A 19 -1.94 9.88 -5.41
N THR A 20 -1.39 10.03 -4.22
CA THR A 20 -1.93 10.91 -3.18
C THR A 20 -1.46 12.35 -3.28
N VAL A 21 -0.68 12.72 -4.29
CA VAL A 21 0.04 13.98 -4.47
C VAL A 21 1.02 14.34 -3.33
N HIS A 22 1.23 13.43 -2.39
CA HIS A 22 2.04 13.64 -1.18
C HIS A 22 3.12 12.57 -1.00
N HIS A 23 3.44 11.79 -2.03
CA HIS A 23 4.52 10.81 -1.93
C HIS A 23 5.89 11.51 -1.98
N PHE A 24 6.90 10.85 -1.42
CA PHE A 24 8.30 11.21 -1.65
C PHE A 24 8.63 11.20 -3.15
N ALA A 25 9.55 12.05 -3.58
CA ALA A 25 10.05 12.05 -4.95
C ALA A 25 10.63 10.68 -5.34
N GLU A 26 11.31 10.02 -4.40
CA GLU A 26 11.86 8.67 -4.55
C GLU A 26 10.78 7.61 -4.78
N THR A 27 9.58 7.81 -4.21
CA THR A 27 8.45 6.89 -4.43
C THR A 27 7.96 6.97 -5.88
N TYR A 28 7.87 8.16 -6.44
CA TYR A 28 7.50 8.34 -7.84
C TYR A 28 8.57 7.78 -8.78
N ALA A 29 9.83 8.10 -8.54
CA ALA A 29 10.95 7.60 -9.33
C ALA A 29 11.02 6.06 -9.30
N TYR A 30 10.86 5.46 -8.13
CA TYR A 30 10.82 4.01 -7.97
C TYR A 30 9.62 3.36 -8.67
N ARG A 31 8.43 3.97 -8.57
CA ARG A 31 7.23 3.51 -9.31
C ARG A 31 7.52 3.48 -10.81
N ASP A 32 8.06 4.55 -11.36
CA ASP A 32 8.31 4.69 -12.80
C ASP A 32 9.39 3.69 -13.25
N GLN A 33 10.47 3.55 -12.49
CA GLN A 33 11.51 2.55 -12.74
C GLN A 33 10.95 1.12 -12.80
N ILE A 34 10.11 0.76 -11.84
CA ILE A 34 9.52 -0.60 -11.80
C ILE A 34 8.47 -0.77 -12.90
N ALA A 35 7.65 0.26 -13.16
CA ALA A 35 6.64 0.21 -14.21
C ALA A 35 7.27 -0.01 -15.59
N ASP A 36 8.30 0.74 -15.90
CA ASP A 36 9.02 0.63 -17.17
C ASP A 36 9.80 -0.69 -17.28
N GLY A 37 10.55 -1.03 -16.23
CA GLY A 37 11.41 -2.23 -16.22
C GLY A 37 10.62 -3.54 -16.29
N TRP A 38 9.46 -3.60 -15.67
CA TRP A 38 8.60 -4.79 -15.63
C TRP A 38 7.41 -4.70 -16.59
N LYS A 39 7.29 -3.62 -17.35
CA LYS A 39 6.19 -3.36 -18.31
C LYS A 39 4.81 -3.49 -17.65
N LEU A 40 4.64 -2.86 -16.50
CA LEU A 40 3.41 -2.96 -15.73
C LEU A 40 2.22 -2.36 -16.47
N ASN A 41 1.07 -3.02 -16.39
CA ASN A 41 -0.23 -2.40 -16.67
C ASN A 41 -0.57 -1.47 -15.50
N LEU A 42 0.12 -0.32 -15.41
CA LEU A 42 0.04 0.62 -14.30
C LEU A 42 -1.14 1.57 -14.48
N ILE A 43 -2.02 1.61 -13.48
CA ILE A 43 -3.15 2.53 -13.41
C ILE A 43 -2.94 3.49 -12.24
N ASN A 44 -2.74 4.78 -12.54
CA ASN A 44 -2.62 5.81 -11.52
C ASN A 44 -4.01 6.25 -11.04
N LEU A 45 -4.27 6.05 -9.76
CA LEU A 45 -5.51 6.47 -9.10
C LEU A 45 -5.26 7.77 -8.33
N ARG A 46 -5.97 8.82 -8.69
CA ARG A 46 -5.86 10.13 -8.08
C ARG A 46 -7.25 10.68 -7.75
N ALA A 47 -7.34 11.48 -6.69
CA ALA A 47 -8.56 12.24 -6.41
C ALA A 47 -8.88 13.17 -7.58
N ALA A 48 -10.16 13.28 -7.96
CA ALA A 48 -10.59 14.16 -9.04
C ALA A 48 -10.25 15.63 -8.73
N GLU A 49 -10.43 16.02 -7.47
CA GLU A 49 -10.08 17.35 -6.94
C GLU A 49 -9.08 17.16 -5.79
N PRO A 50 -7.76 17.13 -6.06
CA PRO A 50 -6.76 16.99 -5.02
C PRO A 50 -6.68 18.24 -4.15
N GLU A 51 -6.60 18.05 -2.84
CA GLU A 51 -6.40 19.12 -1.85
C GLU A 51 -4.99 18.98 -1.22
N PRO A 52 -3.91 19.57 -1.80
CA PRO A 52 -2.52 19.28 -1.38
C PRO A 52 -2.16 19.77 0.01
N GLY A 53 -2.87 20.40 0.76
CA GLY A 53 -2.59 20.86 2.14
C GLY A 53 -3.44 20.18 3.20
N LEU A 54 -4.41 19.39 2.80
CA LEU A 54 -5.45 18.82 3.66
C LEU A 54 -4.92 18.00 4.84
N TRP A 55 -3.74 17.36 4.68
CA TRP A 55 -3.09 16.60 5.75
C TRP A 55 -2.73 17.44 6.99
N ARG A 56 -2.55 18.78 6.84
CA ARG A 56 -2.26 19.71 7.94
C ARG A 56 -3.50 19.95 8.80
N GLU A 57 -4.68 19.90 8.18
CA GLU A 57 -5.97 20.10 8.86
C GLU A 57 -6.47 18.79 9.49
N SER A 58 -6.47 17.72 8.68
CA SER A 58 -6.95 16.40 9.09
C SER A 58 -6.29 15.31 8.25
N THR A 59 -5.47 14.48 8.88
CA THR A 59 -4.86 13.31 8.22
C THR A 59 -5.92 12.28 7.82
N ASP A 60 -7.03 12.17 8.54
CA ASP A 60 -8.10 11.22 8.23
C ASP A 60 -8.89 11.68 7.01
N ARG A 61 -9.28 12.95 6.93
CA ARG A 61 -9.92 13.52 5.77
C ARG A 61 -9.01 13.45 4.54
N CYS A 62 -7.72 13.76 4.71
CA CYS A 62 -6.73 13.63 3.63
C CYS A 62 -6.65 12.18 3.10
N CYS A 63 -6.59 11.18 4.01
CA CYS A 63 -6.62 9.78 3.61
C CYS A 63 -7.93 9.39 2.92
N ALA A 64 -9.07 9.89 3.37
CA ALA A 64 -10.37 9.63 2.75
C ALA A 64 -10.41 10.14 1.31
N VAL A 65 -9.99 11.39 1.08
CA VAL A 65 -9.99 12.04 -0.24
C VAL A 65 -8.96 11.44 -1.18
N HIS A 66 -7.71 11.28 -0.73
CA HIS A 66 -6.59 10.95 -1.63
C HIS A 66 -6.27 9.47 -1.74
N LYS A 67 -6.85 8.61 -0.89
CA LYS A 67 -6.59 7.16 -0.91
C LYS A 67 -7.86 6.34 -0.98
N VAL A 68 -8.75 6.51 0.02
CA VAL A 68 -9.91 5.62 0.20
C VAL A 68 -10.87 5.79 -0.95
N GLY A 69 -11.27 7.03 -1.26
CA GLY A 69 -12.21 7.34 -2.34
C GLY A 69 -11.73 6.83 -3.70
N PRO A 70 -10.53 7.24 -4.18
CA PRO A 70 -10.02 6.78 -5.48
C PRO A 70 -9.86 5.26 -5.57
N LEU A 71 -9.38 4.60 -4.49
CA LEU A 71 -9.23 3.17 -4.50
C LEU A 71 -10.57 2.45 -4.61
N PHE A 72 -11.55 2.80 -3.76
CA PHE A 72 -12.82 2.10 -3.76
C PHE A 72 -13.63 2.36 -5.03
N ALA A 73 -13.54 3.56 -5.60
CA ALA A 73 -14.12 3.84 -6.91
C ALA A 73 -13.52 2.95 -8.02
N ALA A 74 -12.20 2.74 -8.00
CA ALA A 74 -11.56 1.85 -8.96
C ALA A 74 -11.93 0.38 -8.73
N LEU A 75 -12.03 -0.06 -7.48
CA LEU A 75 -12.33 -1.45 -7.12
C LEU A 75 -13.75 -1.89 -7.53
N GLU A 76 -14.66 -0.96 -7.82
CA GLU A 76 -15.99 -1.29 -8.36
C GLU A 76 -15.94 -2.08 -9.69
N GLN A 77 -14.84 -1.97 -10.43
CA GLN A 77 -14.63 -2.64 -11.72
C GLN A 77 -14.02 -4.04 -11.58
N TYR A 78 -13.60 -4.45 -10.37
CA TYR A 78 -12.89 -5.71 -10.12
C TYR A 78 -13.65 -6.60 -9.15
N ASP A 79 -13.46 -7.91 -9.26
CA ASP A 79 -14.02 -8.89 -8.36
C ASP A 79 -13.00 -9.45 -7.37
N VAL A 80 -11.71 -9.25 -7.68
CA VAL A 80 -10.58 -9.67 -6.84
C VAL A 80 -9.62 -8.51 -6.63
N TRP A 81 -9.18 -8.35 -5.39
CA TRP A 81 -8.19 -7.34 -4.98
C TRP A 81 -7.02 -8.00 -4.27
N PHE A 82 -5.86 -8.06 -4.93
CA PHE A 82 -4.63 -8.55 -4.32
C PHE A 82 -3.98 -7.47 -3.46
N THR A 83 -3.55 -7.84 -2.25
CA THR A 83 -2.86 -6.95 -1.31
C THR A 83 -1.62 -7.61 -0.71
N ALA A 84 -0.58 -6.81 -0.44
CA ALA A 84 0.63 -7.25 0.23
C ALA A 84 0.54 -7.13 1.76
N LEU A 85 -0.65 -7.27 2.32
CA LEU A 85 -0.87 -7.24 3.76
C LEU A 85 -0.24 -8.47 4.42
N ARG A 86 0.32 -8.27 5.63
CA ARG A 86 0.92 -9.33 6.43
C ARG A 86 0.46 -9.22 7.88
N ARG A 87 0.27 -10.35 8.54
CA ARG A 87 -0.18 -10.40 9.96
C ARG A 87 0.75 -9.67 10.90
N GLU A 88 2.07 -9.79 10.70
CA GLU A 88 3.07 -9.17 11.57
C GLU A 88 3.13 -7.64 11.49
N GLN A 89 2.53 -7.01 10.47
CA GLN A 89 2.66 -5.56 10.26
C GLN A 89 1.97 -4.71 11.32
N SER A 90 0.92 -5.21 11.95
CA SER A 90 0.24 -4.53 13.06
C SER A 90 -0.70 -5.49 13.80
N PRO A 91 -1.02 -5.23 15.08
CA PRO A 91 -2.00 -6.00 15.83
C PRO A 91 -3.38 -6.05 15.15
N SER A 92 -3.77 -4.99 14.43
CA SER A 92 -5.04 -4.95 13.69
C SER A 92 -5.13 -5.98 12.56
N ARG A 93 -3.99 -6.54 12.13
CA ARG A 93 -3.88 -7.53 11.06
C ARG A 93 -3.63 -8.97 11.54
N ALA A 94 -3.56 -9.20 12.86
CA ALA A 94 -3.21 -10.51 13.42
C ALA A 94 -4.11 -11.65 12.89
N ASN A 95 -5.38 -11.37 12.63
CA ASN A 95 -6.37 -12.34 12.14
C ASN A 95 -6.61 -12.26 10.61
N LEU A 96 -5.75 -11.58 9.85
CA LEU A 96 -5.87 -11.46 8.40
C LEU A 96 -5.93 -12.84 7.75
N GLN A 97 -6.95 -13.08 6.93
CA GLN A 97 -7.07 -14.29 6.12
C GLN A 97 -6.37 -14.09 4.77
N GLU A 98 -5.89 -15.17 4.17
CA GLU A 98 -5.28 -15.13 2.84
C GLU A 98 -6.31 -14.79 1.76
N VAL A 99 -7.52 -15.26 1.93
CA VAL A 99 -8.68 -14.94 1.07
C VAL A 99 -9.86 -14.62 1.97
N GLU A 100 -10.46 -13.47 1.78
CA GLU A 100 -11.63 -13.06 2.56
C GLU A 100 -12.54 -12.11 1.76
N PRO A 101 -13.85 -12.15 1.98
CA PRO A 101 -14.76 -11.20 1.36
C PRO A 101 -14.48 -9.79 1.90
N PHE A 102 -14.50 -8.80 1.00
CA PHE A 102 -14.36 -7.39 1.34
C PHE A 102 -15.54 -6.61 0.76
N ARG A 103 -16.29 -5.93 1.61
CA ARG A 103 -17.45 -5.13 1.21
C ARG A 103 -17.00 -3.70 0.89
N LEU A 104 -17.28 -3.25 -0.33
CA LEU A 104 -17.10 -1.86 -0.75
C LEU A 104 -18.22 -0.97 -0.19
N PRO A 105 -18.02 0.35 -0.13
CA PRO A 105 -19.07 1.29 0.31
C PRO A 105 -20.37 1.23 -0.50
N SER A 106 -20.30 0.85 -1.77
CA SER A 106 -21.46 0.60 -2.64
C SER A 106 -22.32 -0.60 -2.22
N GLY A 107 -21.78 -1.46 -1.35
CA GLY A 107 -22.36 -2.75 -1.00
C GLY A 107 -21.83 -3.92 -1.84
N LYS A 108 -21.09 -3.66 -2.94
CA LYS A 108 -20.44 -4.73 -3.71
C LYS A 108 -19.48 -5.51 -2.81
N ILE A 109 -19.49 -6.84 -2.93
CA ILE A 109 -18.56 -7.73 -2.25
C ILE A 109 -17.54 -8.23 -3.27
N ILE A 110 -16.27 -8.02 -2.99
CA ILE A 110 -15.13 -8.52 -3.76
C ILE A 110 -14.32 -9.48 -2.91
N GLN A 111 -13.44 -10.27 -3.53
CA GLN A 111 -12.48 -11.10 -2.80
C GLN A 111 -11.19 -10.31 -2.56
N ARG A 112 -10.83 -10.10 -1.30
CA ARG A 112 -9.50 -9.60 -0.95
C ARG A 112 -8.57 -10.78 -0.77
N VAL A 113 -7.49 -10.81 -1.55
CA VAL A 113 -6.50 -11.87 -1.55
C VAL A 113 -5.17 -11.31 -1.07
N SER A 114 -4.65 -11.87 0.02
CA SER A 114 -3.40 -11.45 0.68
C SER A 114 -2.40 -12.62 0.71
N PRO A 115 -1.74 -12.95 -0.41
CA PRO A 115 -0.88 -14.13 -0.49
C PRO A 115 0.29 -14.11 0.48
N LEU A 116 0.69 -12.91 0.92
CA LEU A 116 1.80 -12.71 1.85
C LEU A 116 1.33 -12.65 3.31
N ALA A 117 0.06 -13.00 3.62
CA ALA A 117 -0.52 -12.84 4.96
C ALA A 117 0.31 -13.47 6.08
N SER A 118 0.90 -14.65 5.84
CA SER A 118 1.76 -15.38 6.78
C SER A 118 3.25 -15.02 6.70
N TRP A 119 3.67 -14.25 5.71
CA TRP A 119 5.07 -13.92 5.50
C TRP A 119 5.61 -12.97 6.57
N THR A 120 6.83 -13.22 6.99
CA THR A 120 7.59 -12.30 7.85
C THR A 120 8.31 -11.23 7.02
N THR A 121 8.79 -10.19 7.69
CA THR A 121 9.68 -9.19 7.07
C THR A 121 10.91 -9.86 6.48
N ARG A 122 11.46 -10.87 7.18
CA ARG A 122 12.60 -11.66 6.71
C ARG A 122 12.31 -12.37 5.38
N ASP A 123 11.12 -12.98 5.25
CA ASP A 123 10.73 -13.68 4.02
C ASP A 123 10.64 -12.71 2.84
N VAL A 124 10.05 -11.53 3.06
CA VAL A 124 9.94 -10.48 2.03
C VAL A 124 11.32 -10.02 1.56
N TRP A 125 12.25 -9.77 2.48
CA TRP A 125 13.62 -9.36 2.14
C TRP A 125 14.41 -10.48 1.46
N SER A 126 14.25 -11.72 1.90
CA SER A 126 14.89 -12.88 1.28
C SER A 126 14.44 -13.07 -0.15
N TYR A 127 13.14 -13.00 -0.40
CA TYR A 127 12.56 -13.06 -1.75
C TYR A 127 13.07 -11.91 -2.63
N ALA A 128 13.03 -10.68 -2.12
CA ALA A 128 13.50 -9.52 -2.88
C ALA A 128 14.98 -9.65 -3.28
N LYS A 129 15.81 -10.18 -2.40
CA LYS A 129 17.23 -10.44 -2.65
C LYS A 129 17.43 -11.56 -3.68
N GLU A 130 16.74 -12.68 -3.51
CA GLU A 130 16.82 -13.85 -4.40
C GLU A 130 16.45 -13.50 -5.85
N HIS A 131 15.40 -12.68 -6.01
CA HIS A 131 14.92 -12.27 -7.33
C HIS A 131 15.50 -10.93 -7.80
N SER A 132 16.53 -10.40 -7.12
CA SER A 132 17.18 -9.13 -7.47
C SER A 132 16.18 -7.97 -7.68
N ILE A 133 15.13 -7.91 -6.87
CA ILE A 133 14.12 -6.86 -6.92
C ILE A 133 14.75 -5.55 -6.46
N PRO A 134 14.73 -4.48 -7.27
CA PRO A 134 15.22 -3.17 -6.83
C PRO A 134 14.51 -2.71 -5.57
N LEU A 135 15.24 -2.08 -4.67
CA LEU A 135 14.68 -1.55 -3.42
C LEU A 135 14.55 -0.03 -3.51
N MET A 136 13.56 0.51 -2.81
CA MET A 136 13.38 1.96 -2.73
C MET A 136 14.53 2.57 -1.90
N PRO A 137 15.21 3.63 -2.37
CA PRO A 137 16.37 4.22 -1.68
C PRO A 137 16.10 4.71 -0.26
N LEU A 138 14.85 5.00 0.07
CA LEU A 138 14.46 5.41 1.43
C LEU A 138 14.75 4.35 2.50
N TYR A 139 14.86 3.07 2.14
CA TYR A 139 15.28 2.02 3.07
C TYR A 139 16.74 2.16 3.48
N ASP A 140 17.62 2.64 2.56
CA ASP A 140 19.06 2.82 2.83
C ASP A 140 19.31 3.97 3.81
N VAL A 141 18.39 4.93 3.92
CA VAL A 141 18.45 6.04 4.89
C VAL A 141 17.63 5.77 6.15
N GLY A 142 17.20 4.52 6.37
CA GLY A 142 16.65 4.04 7.63
C GLY A 142 15.11 4.07 7.77
N TYR A 143 14.37 4.40 6.72
CA TYR A 143 12.92 4.24 6.76
C TYR A 143 12.54 2.75 6.79
N THR A 144 11.59 2.40 7.65
CA THR A 144 11.12 1.02 7.81
C THR A 144 9.68 0.81 7.35
N SER A 145 8.92 1.90 7.22
CA SER A 145 7.54 1.90 6.71
C SER A 145 7.27 3.21 5.99
N ILE A 146 7.06 3.13 4.69
CA ILE A 146 6.95 4.29 3.80
C ILE A 146 5.50 4.52 3.37
N GLY A 147 5.09 5.78 3.30
CA GLY A 147 3.79 6.21 2.78
C GLY A 147 3.86 7.63 2.24
N CYS A 148 2.84 8.48 2.50
CA CYS A 148 2.93 9.89 2.16
C CYS A 148 4.07 10.55 2.96
N GLU A 149 4.85 11.41 2.32
CA GLU A 149 6.00 12.10 2.92
C GLU A 149 5.61 12.83 4.21
N PRO A 150 4.58 13.71 4.25
CA PRO A 150 4.22 14.44 5.47
C PRO A 150 3.70 13.55 6.61
N CYS A 151 3.39 12.28 6.34
CA CYS A 151 2.88 11.32 7.31
C CYS A 151 3.89 10.19 7.61
N THR A 152 5.16 10.37 7.25
CA THR A 152 6.20 9.34 7.40
C THR A 152 7.46 9.97 7.96
N SER A 153 7.98 9.39 9.03
CA SER A 153 9.30 9.71 9.59
C SER A 153 10.11 8.43 9.76
N LEU A 154 11.37 8.58 10.15
CA LEU A 154 12.16 7.46 10.66
C LEU A 154 11.43 6.81 11.84
N PRO A 155 11.65 5.51 12.10
CA PRO A 155 10.97 4.82 13.21
C PRO A 155 11.28 5.49 14.53
N LEU A 156 10.26 5.76 15.32
CA LEU A 156 10.37 6.34 16.66
C LEU A 156 10.69 5.28 17.73
N ASP A 157 10.36 4.02 17.44
CA ASP A 157 10.62 2.85 18.25
C ASP A 157 11.28 1.77 17.37
N PRO A 158 12.50 1.33 17.68
CA PRO A 158 13.19 0.29 16.91
C PRO A 158 12.45 -1.05 16.84
N ASN A 159 11.61 -1.34 17.85
CA ASN A 159 10.82 -2.58 17.91
C ASN A 159 9.49 -2.47 17.15
N ASN A 160 9.12 -1.29 16.72
CA ASN A 160 7.91 -1.05 15.95
C ASN A 160 8.23 -0.38 14.60
N PRO A 161 8.41 -1.15 13.52
CA PRO A 161 8.74 -0.62 12.20
C PRO A 161 7.74 0.41 11.65
N ARG A 162 6.54 0.49 12.21
CA ARG A 162 5.52 1.45 11.78
C ARG A 162 5.38 2.66 12.70
N SER A 163 6.21 2.79 13.74
CA SER A 163 6.16 3.89 14.69
C SER A 163 6.37 5.28 14.05
N GLY A 164 7.07 5.35 12.92
CA GLY A 164 7.22 6.57 12.12
C GLY A 164 5.99 6.96 11.27
N ARG A 165 4.91 6.16 11.28
CA ARG A 165 3.69 6.49 10.51
C ARG A 165 2.75 7.35 11.35
N TRP A 166 2.31 8.48 10.75
CA TRP A 166 1.45 9.46 11.42
C TRP A 166 1.96 9.83 12.83
N GLN A 167 3.29 9.87 13.03
CA GLN A 167 3.91 10.14 14.33
C GLN A 167 3.45 9.18 15.44
N GLY A 168 3.16 7.92 15.10
CA GLY A 168 2.65 6.92 16.03
C GLY A 168 1.17 7.06 16.42
N GLN A 169 0.46 8.06 15.91
CA GLN A 169 -0.91 8.40 16.36
C GLN A 169 -1.98 7.42 15.88
N LYS A 170 -1.76 6.72 14.77
CA LYS A 170 -2.69 5.72 14.22
C LYS A 170 -2.00 4.58 13.49
N LEU A 171 -2.69 3.45 13.41
CA LEU A 171 -2.15 2.22 12.80
C LEU A 171 -2.48 2.09 11.31
N GLU A 172 -3.64 2.59 10.87
CA GLU A 172 -4.17 2.36 9.52
C GLU A 172 -4.73 3.64 8.88
N CYS A 173 -4.73 3.69 7.55
CA CYS A 173 -5.26 4.82 6.78
C CYS A 173 -6.69 4.65 6.27
N GLY A 174 -7.36 3.57 6.65
CA GLY A 174 -8.75 3.30 6.26
C GLY A 174 -8.93 2.39 5.03
N ILE A 175 -7.97 2.28 4.11
CA ILE A 175 -8.14 1.46 2.89
C ILE A 175 -8.29 -0.05 3.15
N HIS A 176 -7.89 -0.52 4.31
CA HIS A 176 -7.98 -1.94 4.68
C HIS A 176 -9.04 -2.22 5.75
N ILE A 177 -9.78 -1.19 6.18
CA ILE A 177 -10.84 -1.30 7.18
C ILE A 177 -12.15 -1.51 6.43
N GLN A 178 -12.85 -2.61 6.73
CA GLN A 178 -14.19 -2.83 6.19
C GLN A 178 -15.18 -1.81 6.77
N ALA A 179 -16.05 -1.27 5.94
CA ALA A 179 -17.23 -0.57 6.41
C ALA A 179 -18.09 -1.55 7.24
N LYS A 180 -18.45 -1.14 8.43
CA LYS A 180 -19.36 -1.92 9.28
C LYS A 180 -20.79 -1.89 8.71
#